data_1756acc3d44cc75030e6fe971679d37a
#
_entry.id   1756acc3d44cc75030e6fe971679d37a
#
_cell.length_a   1.000
_cell.length_b   1.000
_cell.length_c   1.000
_cell.angle_alpha   90.00
_cell.angle_beta   90.00
_cell.angle_gamma   90.00
#
_symmetry.space_group_name_H-M   'P 1'
#
loop_
_entity.id
_entity.type
_entity.pdbx_description
1 polymer ?
#
loop_
_entity_poly.entity_id
_entity_poly.type
_entity_poly.pdbx_seq_one_letter_code
_entity_poly.pdbx_strand_id
1 'polypeptide(L)'
;VIEIITEKLGNLYKQRNLQYVDVPTMHKLVEMALDEVSQSVAKSYRDYRNYKQEFVDMFDRVHRSIDAVAYRGDKSNSNTDSKLVTTQRSIGYNKFNDERYKKFFLNPEERQAAKDGYIYIHDRSARLDTMNCALLDVKAVFDGGFEMGNIFYTDPHTVDVACDVLGDVIMAAASSQYGGLSVRIDAV
;
A
#
# COMPACT_ATOMS: atom_id res chain seq x y z
N VAL A 1 -16.37 -6.30 -34.90
CA VAL A 1 -16.56 -5.57 -33.63
C VAL A 1 -16.96 -4.11 -33.89
N ILE A 2 -16.17 -3.35 -34.69
CA ILE A 2 -16.48 -1.93 -34.95
C ILE A 2 -17.86 -1.77 -35.60
N GLU A 3 -18.18 -2.56 -36.59
CA GLU A 3 -19.48 -2.55 -37.29
C GLU A 3 -20.65 -2.80 -36.31
N ILE A 4 -20.53 -3.82 -35.45
CA ILE A 4 -21.52 -4.15 -34.43
C ILE A 4 -21.73 -2.99 -33.46
N ILE A 5 -20.63 -2.36 -33.00
CA ILE A 5 -20.69 -1.20 -32.09
C ILE A 5 -21.36 -0.02 -32.81
N THR A 6 -21.02 0.25 -34.06
CA THR A 6 -21.58 1.35 -34.84
C THR A 6 -23.09 1.17 -35.04
N GLU A 7 -23.54 -0.04 -35.34
CA GLU A 7 -24.96 -0.35 -35.48
C GLU A 7 -25.71 -0.17 -34.17
N LYS A 8 -25.18 -0.72 -33.05
CA LYS A 8 -25.78 -0.57 -31.71
C LYS A 8 -25.84 0.89 -31.26
N LEU A 9 -24.79 1.68 -31.53
CA LEU A 9 -24.78 3.11 -31.27
C LEU A 9 -25.84 3.84 -32.11
N GLY A 10 -25.95 3.53 -33.40
CA GLY A 10 -26.97 4.11 -34.28
C GLY A 10 -28.39 3.82 -33.77
N ASN A 11 -28.63 2.63 -33.27
CA ASN A 11 -29.94 2.27 -32.70
C ASN A 11 -30.23 3.02 -31.38
N LEU A 12 -29.22 3.16 -30.50
CA LEU A 12 -29.36 3.95 -29.26
C LEU A 12 -29.62 5.42 -29.54
N TYR A 13 -28.90 5.98 -30.51
CA TYR A 13 -29.11 7.36 -30.93
C TYR A 13 -30.53 7.62 -31.42
N LYS A 14 -31.04 6.74 -32.28
CA LYS A 14 -32.41 6.83 -32.82
C LYS A 14 -33.50 6.65 -31.74
N GLN A 15 -33.28 5.70 -30.81
CA GLN A 15 -34.28 5.36 -29.79
C GLN A 15 -34.33 6.37 -28.63
N ARG A 16 -33.21 6.93 -28.22
CA ARG A 16 -33.09 7.76 -27.01
C ARG A 16 -32.72 9.22 -27.26
N ASN A 17 -32.60 9.64 -28.51
CA ASN A 17 -32.19 10.99 -28.89
C ASN A 17 -30.92 11.47 -28.13
N LEU A 18 -29.95 10.56 -27.94
CA LEU A 18 -28.72 10.82 -27.18
C LEU A 18 -27.76 11.69 -27.99
N GLN A 19 -27.30 12.79 -27.41
CA GLN A 19 -26.27 13.64 -28.01
C GLN A 19 -24.85 13.14 -27.75
N TYR A 20 -24.66 12.33 -26.74
CA TYR A 20 -23.38 11.73 -26.37
C TYR A 20 -23.59 10.38 -25.69
N VAL A 21 -22.56 9.54 -25.71
CA VAL A 21 -22.51 8.26 -25.02
C VAL A 21 -21.45 8.33 -23.94
N ASP A 22 -21.80 8.00 -22.71
CA ASP A 22 -20.86 7.97 -21.62
C ASP A 22 -19.90 6.75 -21.70
N VAL A 23 -18.77 6.84 -21.02
CA VAL A 23 -17.75 5.80 -21.04
C VAL A 23 -18.27 4.44 -20.54
N PRO A 24 -19.05 4.36 -19.46
CA PRO A 24 -19.65 3.08 -19.01
C PRO A 24 -20.55 2.43 -20.07
N THR A 25 -21.36 3.20 -20.78
CA THR A 25 -22.23 2.70 -21.86
C THR A 25 -21.39 2.22 -23.04
N MET A 26 -20.32 2.97 -23.41
CA MET A 26 -19.40 2.53 -24.46
C MET A 26 -18.73 1.20 -24.10
N HIS A 27 -18.27 1.02 -22.87
CA HIS A 27 -17.71 -0.25 -22.42
C HIS A 27 -18.67 -1.42 -22.54
N LYS A 28 -19.95 -1.21 -22.16
CA LYS A 28 -20.99 -2.24 -22.33
C LYS A 28 -21.21 -2.64 -23.80
N LEU A 29 -21.22 -1.66 -24.68
CA LEU A 29 -21.37 -1.94 -26.12
C LEU A 29 -20.18 -2.71 -26.68
N VAL A 30 -18.96 -2.37 -26.26
CA VAL A 30 -17.74 -3.08 -26.63
C VAL A 30 -17.80 -4.53 -26.12
N GLU A 31 -18.17 -4.74 -24.85
CA GLU A 31 -18.31 -6.08 -24.28
C GLU A 31 -19.34 -6.93 -25.03
N MET A 32 -20.51 -6.37 -25.31
CA MET A 32 -21.55 -7.07 -26.07
C MET A 32 -21.07 -7.44 -27.48
N ALA A 33 -20.38 -6.53 -28.15
CA ALA A 33 -19.82 -6.80 -29.48
C ALA A 33 -18.70 -7.83 -29.46
N LEU A 34 -17.88 -7.85 -28.42
CA LEU A 34 -16.84 -8.86 -28.22
C LEU A 34 -17.44 -10.23 -27.89
N ASP A 35 -18.49 -10.30 -27.06
CA ASP A 35 -19.18 -11.56 -26.74
C ASP A 35 -19.77 -12.22 -28.00
N GLU A 36 -20.26 -11.43 -28.97
CA GLU A 36 -20.76 -11.90 -30.25
C GLU A 36 -19.66 -12.49 -31.16
N VAL A 37 -18.43 -11.97 -31.02
CA VAL A 37 -17.29 -12.39 -31.85
C VAL A 37 -16.44 -13.48 -31.19
N SER A 38 -16.13 -13.29 -29.91
CA SER A 38 -15.28 -14.22 -29.14
C SER A 38 -15.44 -14.01 -27.63
N GLN A 39 -16.04 -14.99 -26.97
CA GLN A 39 -16.23 -15.00 -25.53
C GLN A 39 -14.91 -14.91 -24.73
N SER A 40 -13.83 -15.51 -25.24
CA SER A 40 -12.52 -15.46 -24.55
C SER A 40 -11.93 -14.06 -24.58
N VAL A 41 -12.06 -13.34 -25.68
CA VAL A 41 -11.61 -11.94 -25.81
C VAL A 41 -12.48 -11.02 -24.96
N ALA A 42 -13.79 -11.23 -24.98
CA ALA A 42 -14.72 -10.47 -24.13
C ALA A 42 -14.40 -10.65 -22.63
N LYS A 43 -14.08 -11.87 -22.21
CA LYS A 43 -13.65 -12.16 -20.85
C LYS A 43 -12.38 -11.40 -20.49
N SER A 44 -11.34 -11.49 -21.34
CA SER A 44 -10.08 -10.78 -21.10
C SER A 44 -10.27 -9.26 -21.03
N TYR A 45 -11.16 -8.70 -21.85
CA TYR A 45 -11.49 -7.28 -21.82
C TYR A 45 -12.18 -6.89 -20.50
N ARG A 46 -13.16 -7.67 -20.03
CA ARG A 46 -13.83 -7.46 -18.75
C ARG A 46 -12.85 -7.56 -17.57
N ASP A 47 -12.00 -8.57 -17.57
CA ASP A 47 -11.02 -8.79 -16.50
C ASP A 47 -10.06 -7.61 -16.40
N TYR A 48 -9.55 -7.12 -17.54
CA TYR A 48 -8.68 -5.94 -17.58
C TYR A 48 -9.39 -4.66 -17.12
N ARG A 49 -10.62 -4.43 -17.56
CA ARG A 49 -11.43 -3.28 -17.15
C ARG A 49 -11.71 -3.29 -15.65
N ASN A 50 -12.10 -4.43 -15.13
CA ASN A 50 -12.38 -4.61 -13.70
C ASN A 50 -11.11 -4.37 -12.87
N TYR A 51 -9.97 -4.90 -13.31
CA TYR A 51 -8.68 -4.63 -12.68
C TYR A 51 -8.34 -3.14 -12.64
N LYS A 52 -8.53 -2.42 -13.75
CA LYS A 52 -8.33 -0.95 -13.78
C LYS A 52 -9.28 -0.22 -12.84
N GLN A 53 -10.55 -0.59 -12.83
CA GLN A 53 -11.54 0.05 -11.95
C GLN A 53 -11.21 -0.18 -10.47
N GLU A 54 -10.86 -1.40 -10.10
CA GLU A 54 -10.41 -1.70 -8.74
C GLU A 54 -9.20 -0.87 -8.31
N PHE A 55 -8.30 -0.59 -9.25
CA PHE A 55 -7.13 0.24 -8.98
C PHE A 55 -7.52 1.71 -8.73
N VAL A 56 -8.41 2.26 -9.55
CA VAL A 56 -8.96 3.60 -9.35
C VAL A 56 -9.70 3.69 -8.01
N ASP A 57 -10.54 2.71 -7.69
CA ASP A 57 -11.28 2.66 -6.43
C ASP A 57 -10.34 2.56 -5.22
N MET A 58 -9.24 1.85 -5.35
CA MET A 58 -8.19 1.80 -4.32
C MET A 58 -7.58 3.18 -4.08
N PHE A 59 -7.21 3.90 -5.13
CA PHE A 59 -6.69 5.27 -5.01
C PHE A 59 -7.70 6.24 -4.41
N ASP A 60 -8.96 6.15 -4.79
CA ASP A 60 -10.03 6.96 -4.22
C ASP A 60 -10.18 6.71 -2.71
N ARG A 61 -10.12 5.45 -2.27
CA ARG A 61 -10.15 5.12 -0.84
C ARG A 61 -8.95 5.69 -0.09
N VAL A 62 -7.75 5.57 -0.66
CA VAL A 62 -6.53 6.16 -0.09
C VAL A 62 -6.67 7.67 0.02
N HIS A 63 -7.08 8.34 -1.05
CA HIS A 63 -7.27 9.79 -1.09
C HIS A 63 -8.27 10.26 -0.03
N ARG A 64 -9.45 9.66 0.04
CA ARG A 64 -10.48 10.02 1.05
C ARG A 64 -9.99 9.81 2.48
N SER A 65 -9.21 8.76 2.73
CA SER A 65 -8.65 8.50 4.05
C SER A 65 -7.60 9.54 4.45
N ILE A 66 -6.77 9.98 3.50
CA ILE A 66 -5.79 11.04 3.73
C ILE A 66 -6.52 12.38 3.96
N ASP A 67 -7.49 12.72 3.11
CA ASP A 67 -8.28 13.93 3.21
C ASP A 67 -9.00 14.05 4.56
N ALA A 68 -9.61 12.97 5.04
CA ALA A 68 -10.31 12.95 6.31
C ALA A 68 -9.39 13.31 7.49
N VAL A 69 -8.19 12.74 7.54
CA VAL A 69 -7.25 12.98 8.64
C VAL A 69 -6.49 14.31 8.46
N ALA A 70 -5.93 14.52 7.27
CA ALA A 70 -5.05 15.67 7.02
C ALA A 70 -5.80 17.01 6.94
N TYR A 71 -7.01 17.02 6.37
CA TYR A 71 -7.73 18.25 6.05
C TYR A 71 -9.02 18.43 6.83
N ARG A 72 -9.70 17.35 7.22
CA ARG A 72 -10.95 17.44 8.00
C ARG A 72 -10.76 17.27 9.50
N GLY A 73 -9.54 16.96 9.94
CA GLY A 73 -9.18 16.87 11.35
C GLY A 73 -9.73 15.64 12.06
N ASP A 74 -10.06 14.58 11.31
CA ASP A 74 -10.43 13.28 11.89
C ASP A 74 -9.22 12.69 12.63
N LYS A 75 -9.30 12.68 13.97
CA LYS A 75 -8.24 12.17 14.85
C LYS A 75 -8.44 10.72 15.26
N SER A 76 -9.46 10.05 14.77
CA SER A 76 -9.77 8.66 15.16
C SER A 76 -8.63 7.67 14.83
N ASN A 77 -7.77 8.01 13.88
CA ASN A 77 -6.65 7.19 13.43
C ASN A 77 -5.26 7.81 13.67
N SER A 78 -5.15 8.91 14.40
CA SER A 78 -3.87 9.59 14.62
C SER A 78 -3.82 10.28 15.98
N ASN A 79 -2.79 9.96 16.77
CA ASN A 79 -2.46 10.66 18.01
C ASN A 79 -1.53 11.85 17.80
N THR A 80 -1.14 12.12 16.55
CA THR A 80 -0.20 13.19 16.19
C THR A 80 -0.90 14.33 15.49
N ASP A 81 -0.25 15.50 15.44
CA ASP A 81 -0.79 16.66 14.75
C ASP A 81 -0.88 16.40 13.24
N SER A 82 -2.10 16.36 12.72
CA SER A 82 -2.39 16.11 11.30
C SER A 82 -1.91 17.23 10.37
N LYS A 83 -1.53 18.39 10.90
CA LYS A 83 -1.02 19.52 10.12
C LYS A 83 0.47 19.39 9.80
N LEU A 84 1.20 18.54 10.51
CA LEU A 84 2.61 18.30 10.23
C LEU A 84 2.78 17.55 8.91
N VAL A 85 3.68 18.02 8.06
CA VAL A 85 3.99 17.38 6.76
C VAL A 85 4.47 15.95 6.94
N THR A 86 5.26 15.67 7.97
CA THR A 86 5.72 14.31 8.31
C THR A 86 4.54 13.38 8.64
N THR A 87 3.57 13.86 9.40
CA THR A 87 2.35 13.13 9.73
C THR A 87 1.53 12.85 8.48
N GLN A 88 1.33 13.84 7.61
CA GLN A 88 0.60 13.66 6.35
C GLN A 88 1.26 12.65 5.41
N ARG A 89 2.60 12.69 5.30
CA ARG A 89 3.36 11.68 4.55
C ARG A 89 3.16 10.28 5.12
N SER A 90 3.27 10.13 6.44
CA SER A 90 3.09 8.84 7.12
C SER A 90 1.68 8.28 6.93
N ILE A 91 0.65 9.12 7.03
CA ILE A 91 -0.74 8.74 6.79
C ILE A 91 -0.89 8.24 5.34
N GLY A 92 -0.37 9.01 4.36
CA GLY A 92 -0.44 8.64 2.95
C GLY A 92 0.25 7.31 2.67
N TYR A 93 1.48 7.16 3.15
CA TYR A 93 2.26 5.93 3.00
C TYR A 93 1.56 4.72 3.65
N ASN A 94 1.12 4.86 4.89
CA ASN A 94 0.46 3.77 5.62
C ASN A 94 -0.87 3.36 4.95
N LYS A 95 -1.68 4.31 4.50
CA LYS A 95 -2.94 4.01 3.82
C LYS A 95 -2.72 3.33 2.47
N PHE A 96 -1.75 3.79 1.70
CA PHE A 96 -1.39 3.15 0.43
C PHE A 96 -0.91 1.72 0.64
N ASN A 97 0.01 1.50 1.58
CA ASN A 97 0.53 0.16 1.86
C ASN A 97 -0.52 -0.78 2.47
N ASP A 98 -1.43 -0.30 3.30
CA ASP A 98 -2.55 -1.11 3.80
C ASP A 98 -3.44 -1.62 2.64
N GLU A 99 -3.79 -0.76 1.70
CA GLU A 99 -4.57 -1.15 0.51
C GLU A 99 -3.77 -2.07 -0.42
N ARG A 100 -2.46 -1.80 -0.60
CA ARG A 100 -1.54 -2.67 -1.37
C ARG A 100 -1.48 -4.06 -0.76
N TYR A 101 -1.33 -4.15 0.57
CA TYR A 101 -1.31 -5.44 1.27
C TYR A 101 -2.60 -6.21 1.06
N LYS A 102 -3.74 -5.58 1.26
CA LYS A 102 -5.06 -6.20 1.05
C LYS A 102 -5.24 -6.72 -0.38
N LYS A 103 -4.79 -5.97 -1.38
CA LYS A 103 -5.01 -6.32 -2.79
C LYS A 103 -4.08 -7.43 -3.28
N PHE A 104 -2.80 -7.37 -2.93
CA PHE A 104 -1.77 -8.22 -3.55
C PHE A 104 -1.28 -9.37 -2.68
N PHE A 105 -1.50 -9.31 -1.38
CA PHE A 105 -0.96 -10.30 -0.44
C PHE A 105 -2.02 -11.12 0.29
N LEU A 106 -3.28 -10.70 0.25
CA LEU A 106 -4.39 -11.49 0.75
C LEU A 106 -5.17 -12.11 -0.41
N ASN A 107 -5.49 -13.39 -0.28
CA ASN A 107 -6.43 -14.03 -1.19
C ASN A 107 -7.87 -13.52 -0.96
N PRO A 108 -8.82 -13.81 -1.87
CA PRO A 108 -10.20 -13.33 -1.73
C PRO A 108 -10.89 -13.77 -0.44
N GLU A 109 -10.64 -14.99 0.03
CA GLU A 109 -11.24 -15.54 1.26
C GLU A 109 -10.71 -14.84 2.49
N GLU A 110 -9.39 -14.63 2.58
CA GLU A 110 -8.75 -13.88 3.66
C GLU A 110 -9.22 -12.43 3.72
N ARG A 111 -9.37 -11.78 2.56
CA ARG A 111 -9.93 -10.42 2.48
C ARG A 111 -11.36 -10.37 3.00
N GLN A 112 -12.18 -11.36 2.63
CA GLN A 112 -13.54 -11.42 3.10
C GLN A 112 -13.60 -11.71 4.60
N ALA A 113 -12.83 -12.68 5.10
CA ALA A 113 -12.73 -13.01 6.52
C ALA A 113 -12.27 -11.81 7.37
N ALA A 114 -11.29 -11.03 6.88
CA ALA A 114 -10.84 -9.82 7.55
C ALA A 114 -11.91 -8.70 7.53
N LYS A 115 -12.67 -8.58 6.45
CA LYS A 115 -13.78 -7.63 6.34
C LYS A 115 -14.94 -7.97 7.26
N ASP A 116 -15.25 -9.27 7.40
CA ASP A 116 -16.32 -9.78 8.23
C ASP A 116 -15.94 -9.88 9.72
N GLY A 117 -14.67 -9.60 10.05
CA GLY A 117 -14.17 -9.58 11.42
C GLY A 117 -13.78 -10.95 12.00
N TYR A 118 -13.71 -12.00 11.16
CA TYR A 118 -13.24 -13.33 11.61
C TYR A 118 -11.75 -13.37 11.88
N ILE A 119 -10.96 -12.56 11.14
CA ILE A 119 -9.52 -12.41 11.38
C ILE A 119 -9.15 -10.94 11.47
N TYR A 120 -8.19 -10.63 12.33
CA TYR A 120 -7.58 -9.31 12.43
C TYR A 120 -6.09 -9.40 12.10
N ILE A 121 -5.67 -8.62 11.11
CA ILE A 121 -4.26 -8.54 10.69
C ILE A 121 -3.76 -7.15 11.08
N HIS A 122 -2.95 -7.07 12.14
CA HIS A 122 -2.37 -5.82 12.59
C HIS A 122 -1.19 -5.37 11.71
N ASP A 123 -0.90 -4.08 11.70
CA ASP A 123 0.27 -3.46 11.06
C ASP A 123 0.47 -3.80 9.59
N ARG A 124 -0.63 -3.99 8.83
CA ARG A 124 -0.59 -4.34 7.40
C ARG A 124 0.23 -3.35 6.57
N SER A 125 0.19 -2.08 6.92
CA SER A 125 0.94 -1.03 6.21
C SER A 125 2.46 -1.16 6.33
N ALA A 126 2.94 -1.78 7.41
CA ALA A 126 4.36 -1.93 7.69
C ALA A 126 4.94 -3.30 7.27
N ARG A 127 4.08 -4.31 7.08
CA ARG A 127 4.52 -5.70 6.84
C ARG A 127 5.27 -5.94 5.54
N LEU A 128 5.17 -5.03 4.57
CA LEU A 128 5.75 -5.23 3.25
C LEU A 128 7.23 -4.84 3.18
N ASP A 129 7.60 -3.80 3.91
CA ASP A 129 8.86 -3.11 3.68
C ASP A 129 9.72 -3.03 4.95
N THR A 130 9.22 -3.51 6.10
CA THR A 130 9.91 -3.39 7.39
C THR A 130 9.89 -4.69 8.18
N MET A 131 10.90 -4.87 9.04
CA MET A 131 10.94 -5.98 10.00
C MET A 131 9.94 -5.74 11.14
N ASN A 132 9.40 -6.82 11.72
CA ASN A 132 8.56 -6.70 12.90
C ASN A 132 9.40 -6.40 14.13
N CYS A 133 10.06 -7.41 14.66
CA CYS A 133 10.90 -7.29 15.85
C CYS A 133 12.32 -7.74 15.53
N ALA A 134 13.28 -7.18 16.25
CA ALA A 134 14.68 -7.52 16.09
C ALA A 134 15.37 -7.70 17.46
N LEU A 135 16.38 -8.53 17.48
CA LEU A 135 17.34 -8.66 18.57
C LEU A 135 18.70 -8.16 18.05
N LEU A 136 19.22 -7.13 18.68
CA LEU A 136 20.53 -6.59 18.39
C LEU A 136 21.54 -7.21 19.36
N ASP A 137 22.50 -7.96 18.81
CA ASP A 137 23.65 -8.45 19.57
C ASP A 137 24.79 -7.43 19.40
N VAL A 138 25.04 -6.65 20.45
CA VAL A 138 26.00 -5.55 20.43
C VAL A 138 27.42 -6.03 20.14
N LYS A 139 27.82 -7.21 20.69
CA LYS A 139 29.12 -7.77 20.38
C LYS A 139 29.30 -8.07 18.90
N ALA A 140 28.30 -8.69 18.28
CA ALA A 140 28.37 -9.01 16.85
C ALA A 140 28.39 -7.74 15.98
N VAL A 141 27.79 -6.65 16.44
CA VAL A 141 27.82 -5.36 15.74
C VAL A 141 29.20 -4.70 15.86
N PHE A 142 29.83 -4.73 17.03
CA PHE A 142 31.11 -4.07 17.26
C PHE A 142 32.29 -4.85 16.73
N ASP A 143 32.20 -6.18 16.63
CA ASP A 143 33.31 -7.05 16.26
C ASP A 143 33.65 -6.90 14.76
N GLY A 144 34.84 -6.30 14.50
CA GLY A 144 35.35 -6.10 13.15
C GLY A 144 34.86 -4.86 12.41
N GLY A 145 34.04 -4.03 13.05
CA GLY A 145 33.47 -2.83 12.44
C GLY A 145 32.33 -3.11 11.45
N PHE A 146 31.63 -2.07 11.02
CA PHE A 146 30.50 -2.17 10.10
C PHE A 146 30.27 -0.86 9.34
N GLU A 147 29.55 -0.93 8.22
CA GLU A 147 29.12 0.24 7.45
C GLU A 147 27.64 0.53 7.68
N MET A 148 27.31 1.79 7.97
CA MET A 148 25.94 2.26 8.11
C MET A 148 25.85 3.70 7.60
N GLY A 149 24.90 3.97 6.70
CA GLY A 149 24.67 5.31 6.16
C GLY A 149 25.86 5.90 5.42
N ASN A 150 26.65 5.09 4.73
CA ASN A 150 27.91 5.46 4.04
C ASN A 150 29.06 5.88 5.00
N ILE A 151 28.96 5.52 6.27
CA ILE A 151 30.00 5.73 7.27
C ILE A 151 30.48 4.37 7.76
N PHE A 152 31.80 4.16 7.81
CA PHE A 152 32.37 2.97 8.39
C PHE A 152 32.67 3.22 9.87
N TYR A 153 32.08 2.40 10.71
CA TYR A 153 32.29 2.39 12.17
C TYR A 153 33.35 1.34 12.52
N THR A 154 34.39 1.74 13.17
CA THR A 154 35.40 0.83 13.71
C THR A 154 35.02 0.34 15.10
N ASP A 155 35.70 -0.70 15.59
CA ASP A 155 35.49 -1.21 16.93
C ASP A 155 35.67 -0.09 17.98
N PRO A 156 34.67 0.10 18.88
CA PRO A 156 34.80 1.12 19.92
C PRO A 156 35.84 0.71 20.98
N HIS A 157 36.72 1.62 21.33
CA HIS A 157 37.79 1.38 22.34
C HIS A 157 37.45 1.96 23.71
N THR A 158 36.37 2.72 23.86
CA THR A 158 35.90 3.30 25.12
C THR A 158 34.42 3.10 25.27
N VAL A 159 33.92 3.08 26.50
CA VAL A 159 32.48 2.94 26.80
C VAL A 159 31.67 4.08 26.21
N ASP A 160 32.19 5.31 26.24
CA ASP A 160 31.50 6.48 25.70
C ASP A 160 31.28 6.32 24.18
N VAL A 161 32.34 5.96 23.44
CA VAL A 161 32.25 5.72 22.00
C VAL A 161 31.30 4.54 21.69
N ALA A 162 31.35 3.48 22.51
CA ALA A 162 30.47 2.34 22.35
C ALA A 162 29.01 2.75 22.52
N CYS A 163 28.68 3.58 23.51
CA CYS A 163 27.33 4.09 23.73
C CYS A 163 26.86 4.99 22.58
N ASP A 164 27.71 5.86 22.05
CA ASP A 164 27.37 6.73 20.92
C ASP A 164 27.08 5.91 19.67
N VAL A 165 27.95 4.97 19.31
CA VAL A 165 27.76 4.07 18.17
C VAL A 165 26.51 3.20 18.34
N LEU A 166 26.28 2.69 19.54
CA LEU A 166 25.08 1.91 19.85
C LEU A 166 23.81 2.76 19.68
N GLY A 167 23.85 4.02 20.09
CA GLY A 167 22.76 4.98 19.89
C GLY A 167 22.40 5.13 18.41
N ASP A 168 23.40 5.33 17.55
CA ASP A 168 23.22 5.44 16.11
C ASP A 168 22.62 4.15 15.51
N VAL A 169 23.12 2.99 15.91
CA VAL A 169 22.62 1.68 15.45
C VAL A 169 21.18 1.47 15.89
N ILE A 170 20.82 1.80 17.14
CA ILE A 170 19.45 1.70 17.64
C ILE A 170 18.51 2.62 16.84
N MET A 171 18.92 3.84 16.57
CA MET A 171 18.12 4.79 15.80
C MET A 171 17.90 4.31 14.36
N ALA A 172 18.93 3.77 13.72
CA ALA A 172 18.82 3.20 12.38
C ALA A 172 17.91 1.96 12.36
N ALA A 173 18.09 1.05 13.31
CA ALA A 173 17.23 -0.14 13.45
C ALA A 173 15.76 0.24 13.73
N ALA A 174 15.53 1.19 14.64
CA ALA A 174 14.19 1.67 14.97
C ALA A 174 13.46 2.29 13.78
N SER A 175 14.19 2.92 12.86
CA SER A 175 13.61 3.48 11.63
C SER A 175 13.21 2.40 10.61
N SER A 176 13.73 1.18 10.74
CA SER A 176 13.56 0.07 9.79
C SER A 176 12.60 -1.01 10.28
N GLN A 177 11.95 -0.81 11.42
CA GLN A 177 11.04 -1.80 12.01
C GLN A 177 9.75 -1.15 12.53
N TYR A 178 8.73 -1.97 12.78
CA TYR A 178 7.44 -1.53 13.34
C TYR A 178 7.08 -2.20 14.67
N GLY A 179 7.92 -3.10 15.17
CA GLY A 179 7.76 -3.79 16.45
C GLY A 179 8.82 -3.39 17.47
N GLY A 180 9.14 -4.29 18.38
CA GLY A 180 10.12 -4.07 19.44
C GLY A 180 11.56 -4.34 19.01
N LEU A 181 12.50 -3.53 19.51
CA LEU A 181 13.94 -3.80 19.44
C LEU A 181 14.43 -4.20 20.82
N SER A 182 15.03 -5.38 20.93
CA SER A 182 15.76 -5.81 22.12
C SER A 182 17.25 -5.70 21.87
N VAL A 183 17.99 -5.18 22.85
CA VAL A 183 19.44 -5.00 22.77
C VAL A 183 20.09 -5.93 23.77
N ARG A 184 20.98 -6.79 23.28
CA ARG A 184 21.76 -7.70 24.11
C ARG A 184 23.13 -7.09 24.38
N ILE A 185 23.40 -6.76 25.65
CA ILE A 185 24.64 -6.11 26.11
C ILE A 185 25.47 -6.98 27.05
N ASP A 186 25.06 -8.19 27.35
CA ASP A 186 25.69 -9.05 28.34
C ASP A 186 27.01 -9.70 27.86
N ALA A 187 27.36 -9.49 26.61
CA ALA A 187 28.55 -10.06 25.99
C ALA A 187 29.60 -9.01 25.56
N VAL A 188 29.45 -7.75 26.03
CA VAL A 188 30.37 -6.64 25.72
C VAL A 188 31.39 -6.46 26.81
#